data_e57a83857d458e827846d5df415cee70
#
_entry.id   e57a83857d458e827846d5df415cee70
#
_cell.length_a   1.000
_cell.length_b   1.000
_cell.length_c   1.000
_cell.angle_alpha   90.00
_cell.angle_beta   90.00
_cell.angle_gamma   90.00
#
_symmetry.space_group_name_H-M   'P 1'
#
loop_
_entity.id
_entity.type
_entity.pdbx_description
1 polymer ?
#
loop_
_entity_poly.entity_id
_entity_poly.type
_entity_poly.pdbx_seq_one_letter_code
_entity_poly.pdbx_strand_id
1 'polypeptide(L)'
;MKYSNGTLPSFGRNSDEVSPYVQLNYTGYKISETQATRMNASLNQKLDFITKGLSARGVFSFNYTGYFDQYRTKTPDLYYATGRKQNGALISKRTSSATDMTYSDYRRIARQYYFEGNINYERIFGEDHRVTGLLNAYRQENKDSYLNNDDDDTTLDERIRSIPKRYQAISARATYSYKDTYMFEFNVG
;
A
#
# COMPACT_ATOMS: atom_id res chain seq x y z
N MET A 1 -33.70 10.24 11.55
CA MET A 1 -35.12 10.38 11.88
C MET A 1 -35.76 11.31 10.84
N LYS A 2 -36.95 11.00 10.33
CA LYS A 2 -37.67 11.85 9.37
C LYS A 2 -38.66 12.74 10.11
N TYR A 3 -39.07 13.83 9.51
CA TYR A 3 -40.23 14.60 9.98
C TYR A 3 -41.55 13.82 9.83
N SER A 4 -42.60 14.27 10.50
CA SER A 4 -43.92 13.62 10.45
C SER A 4 -44.53 13.54 9.04
N ASN A 5 -44.12 14.43 8.13
CA ASN A 5 -44.51 14.43 6.73
C ASN A 5 -43.58 13.58 5.81
N GLY A 6 -42.65 12.80 6.40
CA GLY A 6 -41.74 11.92 5.67
C GLY A 6 -40.48 12.60 5.11
N THR A 7 -40.35 13.94 5.20
CA THR A 7 -39.19 14.66 4.67
C THR A 7 -37.97 14.51 5.59
N LEU A 8 -36.77 14.64 5.01
CA LEU A 8 -35.51 14.55 5.74
C LEU A 8 -35.13 15.89 6.35
N PRO A 9 -34.78 15.94 7.65
CA PRO A 9 -34.35 17.17 8.30
C PRO A 9 -32.92 17.55 7.91
N SER A 10 -32.69 18.86 7.68
CA SER A 10 -31.33 19.40 7.72
C SER A 10 -30.89 19.54 9.17
N PHE A 11 -29.58 19.56 9.42
CA PHE A 11 -28.98 19.72 10.76
C PHE A 11 -28.83 21.22 11.14
N GLY A 12 -29.33 22.11 10.47
CA GLY A 12 -29.27 23.54 10.69
C GLY A 12 -30.01 24.30 9.61
N ARG A 13 -29.86 25.60 9.60
CA ARG A 13 -30.46 26.47 8.59
C ARG A 13 -29.69 26.43 7.25
N ASN A 14 -28.44 25.96 7.28
CA ASN A 14 -27.54 25.93 6.14
C ASN A 14 -27.61 24.57 5.46
N SER A 15 -27.44 24.55 4.14
CA SER A 15 -27.49 23.36 3.32
C SER A 15 -26.31 22.38 3.55
N ASP A 16 -25.19 22.90 4.06
CA ASP A 16 -23.94 22.13 4.24
C ASP A 16 -23.93 21.26 5.50
N GLU A 17 -24.90 21.48 6.39
CA GLU A 17 -25.01 20.73 7.63
C GLU A 17 -25.94 19.52 7.45
N VAL A 18 -25.34 18.33 7.40
CA VAL A 18 -26.04 17.05 7.26
C VAL A 18 -26.05 16.31 8.59
N SER A 19 -27.24 15.88 9.04
CA SER A 19 -27.32 15.08 10.26
C SER A 19 -26.65 13.70 10.06
N PRO A 20 -26.04 13.09 11.12
CA PRO A 20 -25.45 11.77 11.04
C PRO A 20 -26.39 10.69 10.50
N TYR A 21 -27.68 10.78 10.82
CA TYR A 21 -28.70 9.88 10.30
C TYR A 21 -28.87 9.99 8.77
N VAL A 22 -28.89 11.20 8.24
CA VAL A 22 -28.99 11.44 6.79
C VAL A 22 -27.70 11.01 6.10
N GLN A 23 -26.57 11.34 6.70
CA GLN A 23 -25.25 10.95 6.17
C GLN A 23 -25.10 9.45 6.01
N LEU A 24 -25.51 8.65 7.01
CA LEU A 24 -25.40 7.20 6.98
C LEU A 24 -26.40 6.52 6.01
N ASN A 25 -27.58 7.12 5.79
CA ASN A 25 -28.65 6.43 5.10
C ASN A 25 -28.97 6.98 3.71
N TYR A 26 -28.58 8.22 3.38
CA TYR A 26 -29.10 8.92 2.21
C TYR A 26 -28.05 9.60 1.33
N THR A 27 -26.75 9.59 1.71
CA THR A 27 -25.69 10.26 0.94
C THR A 27 -24.88 9.35 0.05
N GLY A 28 -25.15 8.06 0.06
CA GLY A 28 -24.43 7.07 -0.73
C GLY A 28 -23.54 6.17 0.11
N TYR A 29 -22.50 5.60 -0.51
CA TYR A 29 -21.59 4.67 0.17
C TYR A 29 -20.22 4.63 -0.49
N LYS A 30 -19.25 4.16 0.28
CA LYS A 30 -17.89 3.83 -0.18
C LYS A 30 -17.67 2.33 -0.01
N ILE A 31 -17.12 1.70 -1.04
CA ILE A 31 -16.56 0.34 -0.97
C ILE A 31 -15.05 0.47 -1.10
N SER A 32 -14.31 -0.08 -0.14
CA SER A 32 -12.85 -0.15 -0.16
C SER A 32 -12.43 -1.60 -0.20
N GLU A 33 -11.60 -1.95 -1.17
CA GLU A 33 -11.05 -3.29 -1.32
C GLU A 33 -9.51 -3.20 -1.38
N THR A 34 -8.84 -4.11 -0.67
CA THR A 34 -7.38 -4.24 -0.71
C THR A 34 -7.02 -5.68 -1.05
N GLN A 35 -6.31 -5.85 -2.15
CA GLN A 35 -5.80 -7.14 -2.60
C GLN A 35 -4.29 -7.17 -2.43
N ALA A 36 -3.76 -8.17 -1.73
CA ALA A 36 -2.33 -8.34 -1.54
C ALA A 36 -1.88 -9.74 -1.97
N THR A 37 -0.87 -9.78 -2.84
CA THR A 37 -0.19 -11.01 -3.24
C THR A 37 1.27 -10.89 -2.85
N ARG A 38 1.80 -11.92 -2.17
CA ARG A 38 3.21 -12.01 -1.79
C ARG A 38 3.75 -13.37 -2.26
N MET A 39 4.84 -13.33 -2.99
CA MET A 39 5.50 -14.51 -3.49
C MET A 39 6.99 -14.43 -3.15
N ASN A 40 7.53 -15.50 -2.57
CA ASN A 40 8.95 -15.65 -2.28
C ASN A 40 9.42 -16.98 -2.85
N ALA A 41 10.56 -16.95 -3.52
CA ALA A 41 11.24 -18.14 -4.00
C ALA A 41 12.71 -18.05 -3.59
N SER A 42 13.29 -19.16 -3.17
CA SER A 42 14.72 -19.23 -2.88
C SER A 42 15.30 -20.52 -3.45
N LEU A 43 16.51 -20.42 -4.00
CA LEU A 43 17.30 -21.52 -4.50
C LEU A 43 18.62 -21.54 -3.73
N ASN A 44 18.94 -22.66 -3.13
CA ASN A 44 20.24 -22.89 -2.48
C ASN A 44 20.96 -24.02 -3.22
N GLN A 45 22.18 -23.75 -3.66
CA GLN A 45 22.99 -24.71 -4.41
C GLN A 45 24.36 -24.86 -3.72
N LYS A 46 24.70 -26.08 -3.36
CA LYS A 46 26.08 -26.42 -2.99
C LYS A 46 26.93 -26.54 -4.25
N LEU A 47 28.07 -25.89 -4.22
CA LEU A 47 29.03 -25.82 -5.33
C LEU A 47 30.33 -26.54 -4.98
N ASP A 48 30.26 -27.59 -4.17
CA ASP A 48 31.41 -28.40 -3.76
C ASP A 48 32.16 -29.05 -4.93
N PHE A 49 31.47 -29.18 -6.07
CA PHE A 49 32.08 -29.66 -7.35
C PHE A 49 33.08 -28.67 -7.96
N ILE A 50 32.95 -27.35 -7.61
CA ILE A 50 33.92 -26.31 -8.01
C ILE A 50 35.02 -26.25 -6.96
N THR A 51 34.62 -26.05 -5.68
CA THR A 51 35.53 -26.07 -4.55
C THR A 51 34.75 -26.42 -3.27
N LYS A 52 35.37 -27.24 -2.40
CA LYS A 52 34.76 -27.66 -1.14
C LYS A 52 34.43 -26.47 -0.29
N GLY A 53 33.20 -26.41 0.27
CA GLY A 53 32.71 -25.36 1.14
C GLY A 53 32.13 -24.15 0.42
N LEU A 54 32.00 -24.17 -0.90
CA LEU A 54 31.35 -23.14 -1.68
C LEU A 54 29.84 -23.43 -1.80
N SER A 55 29.03 -22.39 -1.63
CA SER A 55 27.59 -22.45 -1.87
C SER A 55 27.07 -21.12 -2.43
N ALA A 56 26.01 -21.19 -3.19
CA ALA A 56 25.28 -20.03 -3.70
C ALA A 56 23.82 -20.08 -3.27
N ARG A 57 23.26 -18.94 -2.98
CA ARG A 57 21.85 -18.77 -2.68
C ARG A 57 21.27 -17.63 -3.51
N GLY A 58 20.18 -17.87 -4.21
CA GLY A 58 19.36 -16.88 -4.86
C GLY A 58 18.02 -16.70 -4.14
N VAL A 59 17.56 -15.47 -3.99
CA VAL A 59 16.24 -15.14 -3.47
C VAL A 59 15.53 -14.22 -4.44
N PHE A 60 14.27 -14.53 -4.71
CA PHE A 60 13.36 -13.68 -5.45
C PHE A 60 12.12 -13.43 -4.61
N SER A 61 11.73 -12.16 -4.49
CA SER A 61 10.47 -11.78 -3.86
C SER A 61 9.67 -10.85 -4.76
N PHE A 62 8.38 -11.12 -4.84
CA PHE A 62 7.41 -10.27 -5.52
C PHE A 62 6.27 -9.95 -4.58
N ASN A 63 6.04 -8.65 -4.36
CA ASN A 63 4.92 -8.14 -3.59
C ASN A 63 4.05 -7.28 -4.49
N TYR A 64 2.75 -7.54 -4.45
CA TYR A 64 1.72 -6.77 -5.13
C TYR A 64 0.67 -6.36 -4.10
N THR A 65 0.30 -5.08 -4.10
CA THR A 65 -0.84 -4.59 -3.32
C THR A 65 -1.67 -3.66 -4.20
N GLY A 66 -2.92 -4.06 -4.42
CA GLY A 66 -3.92 -3.26 -5.11
C GLY A 66 -4.90 -2.66 -4.11
N TYR A 67 -5.13 -1.36 -4.20
CA TYR A 67 -6.16 -0.64 -3.48
C TYR A 67 -7.22 -0.19 -4.49
N PHE A 68 -8.46 -0.44 -4.18
CA PHE A 68 -9.59 -0.09 -5.01
C PHE A 68 -10.68 0.52 -4.15
N ASP A 69 -10.95 1.80 -4.35
CA ASP A 69 -12.00 2.54 -3.68
C ASP A 69 -13.08 2.94 -4.71
N GLN A 70 -14.32 2.58 -4.41
CA GLN A 70 -15.50 3.00 -5.18
C GLN A 70 -16.33 3.94 -4.34
N TYR A 71 -16.66 5.08 -4.89
CA TYR A 71 -17.52 6.07 -4.25
C TYR A 71 -18.81 6.18 -5.07
N ARG A 72 -19.92 6.08 -4.38
CA ARG A 72 -21.24 6.42 -4.91
C ARG A 72 -21.86 7.46 -4.01
N THR A 73 -21.95 8.68 -4.50
CA THR A 73 -22.38 9.83 -3.73
C THR A 73 -23.62 10.46 -4.31
N LYS A 74 -24.51 10.89 -3.45
CA LYS A 74 -25.70 11.66 -3.80
C LYS A 74 -26.06 12.62 -2.67
N THR A 75 -26.73 13.68 -2.99
CA THR A 75 -27.31 14.61 -2.00
C THR A 75 -28.81 14.39 -1.97
N PRO A 76 -29.43 14.20 -0.81
CA PRO A 76 -30.88 14.12 -0.68
C PRO A 76 -31.52 15.52 -0.56
N ASP A 77 -32.83 15.63 -0.82
CA ASP A 77 -33.61 16.79 -0.43
C ASP A 77 -33.63 16.90 1.07
N LEU A 78 -33.20 18.06 1.60
CA LEU A 78 -33.21 18.37 3.02
C LEU A 78 -34.11 19.56 3.30
N TYR A 79 -34.77 19.52 4.46
CA TYR A 79 -35.75 20.53 4.86
C TYR A 79 -35.45 21.02 6.27
N TYR A 80 -35.52 22.32 6.46
CA TYR A 80 -35.47 22.95 7.77
C TYR A 80 -36.89 23.37 8.22
N ALA A 81 -37.31 22.92 9.40
CA ALA A 81 -38.59 23.24 9.97
C ALA A 81 -38.60 24.70 10.52
N THR A 82 -39.47 25.51 10.01
CA THR A 82 -39.61 26.92 10.42
C THR A 82 -40.77 27.18 11.38
N GLY A 83 -41.74 26.27 11.44
CA GLY A 83 -42.89 26.40 12.30
C GLY A 83 -43.98 25.37 12.04
N ARG A 84 -45.16 25.61 12.61
CA ARG A 84 -46.37 24.79 12.37
C ARG A 84 -47.56 25.68 12.02
N LYS A 85 -48.43 25.20 11.17
CA LYS A 85 -49.73 25.80 10.86
C LYS A 85 -50.70 25.57 12.01
N GLN A 86 -51.80 26.32 12.06
CA GLN A 86 -52.86 26.12 13.06
C GLN A 86 -53.44 24.69 13.06
N ASN A 87 -53.48 24.04 11.95
CA ASN A 87 -53.88 22.61 11.81
C ASN A 87 -52.79 21.61 12.22
N GLY A 88 -51.68 22.06 12.80
CA GLY A 88 -50.56 21.22 13.23
C GLY A 88 -49.57 20.80 12.10
N ALA A 89 -49.85 21.10 10.85
CA ALA A 89 -48.97 20.75 9.72
C ALA A 89 -47.62 21.50 9.81
N LEU A 90 -46.54 20.81 9.50
CA LEU A 90 -45.19 21.36 9.52
C LEU A 90 -44.99 22.38 8.40
N ILE A 91 -44.44 23.54 8.73
CA ILE A 91 -43.93 24.52 7.77
C ILE A 91 -42.43 24.28 7.67
N SER A 92 -41.94 23.95 6.49
CA SER A 92 -40.53 23.69 6.25
C SER A 92 -40.04 24.39 5.00
N LYS A 93 -38.75 24.77 4.99
CA LYS A 93 -38.05 25.32 3.84
C LYS A 93 -37.03 24.28 3.37
N ARG A 94 -36.98 24.03 2.06
CA ARG A 94 -35.94 23.19 1.48
C ARG A 94 -34.59 23.89 1.54
N THR A 95 -33.58 23.22 2.08
CA THR A 95 -32.21 23.73 2.26
C THR A 95 -31.23 23.08 1.30
N SER A 96 -31.51 21.83 0.85
CA SER A 96 -30.73 21.11 -0.14
C SER A 96 -31.65 20.49 -1.19
N SER A 97 -31.21 20.46 -2.42
CA SER A 97 -31.88 19.76 -3.52
C SER A 97 -31.22 18.40 -3.77
N ALA A 98 -32.05 17.40 -4.06
CA ALA A 98 -31.55 16.08 -4.42
C ALA A 98 -30.70 16.16 -5.70
N THR A 99 -29.61 15.39 -5.70
CA THR A 99 -28.78 15.14 -6.88
C THR A 99 -28.87 13.67 -7.25
N ASP A 100 -28.65 13.38 -8.53
CA ASP A 100 -28.47 12.01 -8.98
C ASP A 100 -27.23 11.39 -8.34
N MET A 101 -27.20 10.05 -8.29
CA MET A 101 -26.05 9.32 -7.75
C MET A 101 -24.89 9.42 -8.73
N THR A 102 -23.79 10.00 -8.27
CA THR A 102 -22.51 10.02 -8.99
C THR A 102 -21.65 8.83 -8.62
N TYR A 103 -20.77 8.44 -9.54
CA TYR A 103 -19.79 7.38 -9.36
C TYR A 103 -18.41 7.93 -9.61
N SER A 104 -17.48 7.64 -8.70
CA SER A 104 -16.05 7.81 -8.91
C SER A 104 -15.29 6.63 -8.33
N ASP A 105 -14.15 6.30 -8.90
CA ASP A 105 -13.26 5.27 -8.38
C ASP A 105 -11.81 5.75 -8.32
N TYR A 106 -11.10 5.18 -7.37
CA TYR A 106 -9.68 5.41 -7.17
C TYR A 106 -8.97 4.06 -7.11
N ARG A 107 -7.90 3.92 -7.88
CA ARG A 107 -7.08 2.72 -7.93
C ARG A 107 -5.63 3.06 -7.72
N ARG A 108 -4.99 2.35 -6.81
CA ARG A 108 -3.55 2.41 -6.61
C ARG A 108 -3.00 0.99 -6.63
N ILE A 109 -1.92 0.80 -7.37
CA ILE A 109 -1.20 -0.46 -7.45
C ILE A 109 0.23 -0.22 -7.00
N ALA A 110 0.64 -0.91 -5.93
CA ALA A 110 2.02 -0.94 -5.46
C ALA A 110 2.65 -2.30 -5.81
N ARG A 111 3.80 -2.28 -6.48
CA ARG A 111 4.58 -3.47 -6.85
C ARG A 111 5.99 -3.34 -6.33
N GLN A 112 6.51 -4.43 -5.79
CA GLN A 112 7.89 -4.53 -5.37
C GLN A 112 8.50 -5.81 -5.92
N TYR A 113 9.65 -5.66 -6.54
CA TYR A 113 10.51 -6.77 -6.95
C TYR A 113 11.78 -6.73 -6.12
N TYR A 114 12.19 -7.87 -5.61
CA TYR A 114 13.43 -8.03 -4.86
C TYR A 114 14.19 -9.24 -5.39
N PHE A 115 15.45 -9.03 -5.69
CA PHE A 115 16.39 -10.06 -6.11
C PHE A 115 17.62 -9.97 -5.21
N GLU A 116 18.06 -11.10 -4.69
CA GLU A 116 19.27 -11.20 -3.89
C GLU A 116 20.06 -12.44 -4.33
N GLY A 117 21.35 -12.27 -4.44
CA GLY A 117 22.31 -13.35 -4.69
C GLY A 117 23.39 -13.35 -3.63
N ASN A 118 23.65 -14.52 -3.04
CA ASN A 118 24.69 -14.73 -2.05
C ASN A 118 25.64 -15.83 -2.52
N ILE A 119 26.94 -15.61 -2.40
CA ILE A 119 27.97 -16.61 -2.53
C ILE A 119 28.65 -16.76 -1.17
N ASN A 120 28.60 -17.95 -0.60
CA ASN A 120 29.21 -18.27 0.67
C ASN A 120 30.33 -19.28 0.46
N TYR A 121 31.45 -19.05 1.11
CA TYR A 121 32.57 -19.95 1.18
C TYR A 121 32.94 -20.19 2.62
N GLU A 122 33.07 -21.43 3.02
CA GLU A 122 33.55 -21.82 4.35
C GLU A 122 34.41 -23.06 4.22
N ARG A 123 35.66 -22.95 4.69
CA ARG A 123 36.61 -24.08 4.66
C ARG A 123 37.60 -24.00 5.82
N ILE A 124 37.92 -25.19 6.35
CA ILE A 124 38.99 -25.37 7.30
C ILE A 124 40.15 -26.01 6.53
N PHE A 125 41.30 -25.35 6.60
CA PHE A 125 42.57 -25.84 6.03
C PHE A 125 43.46 -26.36 7.15
N GLY A 126 43.93 -27.59 7.03
CA GLY A 126 44.54 -28.28 8.15
C GLY A 126 43.52 -28.43 9.28
N GLU A 127 43.92 -28.34 10.51
CA GLU A 127 43.02 -28.40 11.66
C GLU A 127 42.83 -27.01 12.30
N ASP A 128 43.65 -26.04 11.91
CA ASP A 128 43.85 -24.80 12.65
C ASP A 128 43.36 -23.54 11.91
N HIS A 129 43.17 -23.60 10.60
CA HIS A 129 42.90 -22.41 9.78
C HIS A 129 41.49 -22.44 9.21
N ARG A 130 40.60 -21.63 9.77
CA ARG A 130 39.24 -21.45 9.25
C ARG A 130 39.15 -20.17 8.40
N VAL A 131 38.68 -20.30 7.19
CA VAL A 131 38.43 -19.19 6.27
C VAL A 131 36.94 -19.17 5.90
N THR A 132 36.30 -18.00 6.05
CA THR A 132 34.95 -17.80 5.52
C THR A 132 34.90 -16.57 4.61
N GLY A 133 34.03 -16.63 3.65
CA GLY A 133 33.76 -15.51 2.73
C GLY A 133 32.27 -15.43 2.42
N LEU A 134 31.77 -14.24 2.33
CA LEU A 134 30.40 -13.93 1.89
C LEU A 134 30.48 -12.81 0.87
N LEU A 135 29.89 -13.03 -0.30
CA LEU A 135 29.59 -11.99 -1.26
C LEU A 135 28.07 -11.92 -1.41
N ASN A 136 27.51 -10.74 -1.18
CA ASN A 136 26.08 -10.48 -1.32
C ASN A 136 25.87 -9.38 -2.35
N ALA A 137 24.87 -9.56 -3.21
CA ALA A 137 24.39 -8.53 -4.11
C ALA A 137 22.85 -8.56 -4.09
N TYR A 138 22.23 -7.37 -3.99
CA TYR A 138 20.77 -7.29 -4.10
C TYR A 138 20.32 -6.13 -4.98
N ARG A 139 19.13 -6.30 -5.52
CA ARG A 139 18.41 -5.26 -6.27
C ARG A 139 16.95 -5.27 -5.86
N GLN A 140 16.43 -4.10 -5.54
CA GLN A 140 15.03 -3.89 -5.24
C GLN A 140 14.46 -2.80 -6.17
N GLU A 141 13.27 -3.04 -6.68
CA GLU A 141 12.50 -2.07 -7.44
C GLU A 141 11.10 -1.93 -6.84
N ASN A 142 10.73 -0.71 -6.49
CA ASN A 142 9.40 -0.35 -6.00
C ASN A 142 8.72 0.55 -7.03
N LYS A 143 7.50 0.20 -7.44
CA LYS A 143 6.71 0.98 -8.38
C LYS A 143 5.30 1.16 -7.84
N ASP A 144 4.88 2.40 -7.69
CA ASP A 144 3.50 2.80 -7.44
C ASP A 144 2.86 3.26 -8.75
N SER A 145 1.64 2.87 -9.01
CA SER A 145 0.84 3.32 -10.15
C SER A 145 -0.51 3.76 -9.64
N TYR A 146 -0.93 4.95 -10.04
CA TYR A 146 -2.22 5.54 -9.70
C TYR A 146 -3.06 5.57 -10.97
N LEU A 147 -4.31 5.14 -10.86
CA LEU A 147 -5.27 5.10 -11.96
C LEU A 147 -6.55 5.76 -11.43
N ASN A 148 -6.79 6.99 -11.85
CA ASN A 148 -8.01 7.72 -11.54
C ASN A 148 -8.81 7.85 -12.82
N ASN A 149 -10.15 7.75 -12.74
CA ASN A 149 -11.02 7.95 -13.89
C ASN A 149 -11.29 9.45 -14.20
N ASP A 150 -10.80 10.36 -13.37
CA ASP A 150 -10.87 11.78 -13.67
C ASP A 150 -9.75 12.14 -14.65
N ASP A 151 -10.12 12.28 -15.92
CA ASP A 151 -9.23 12.56 -17.06
C ASP A 151 -8.44 13.90 -16.95
N ASP A 152 -8.70 14.72 -15.95
CA ASP A 152 -8.20 16.11 -15.90
C ASP A 152 -7.22 16.41 -14.77
N ASP A 153 -6.90 15.50 -13.85
CA ASP A 153 -6.01 15.82 -12.72
C ASP A 153 -5.02 14.73 -12.34
N THR A 154 -4.25 14.21 -13.32
CA THR A 154 -2.97 13.60 -12.98
C THR A 154 -2.00 14.71 -12.62
N THR A 155 -2.00 15.11 -11.36
CA THR A 155 -1.07 16.10 -10.84
C THR A 155 0.37 15.66 -11.13
N LEU A 156 1.30 16.62 -11.32
CA LEU A 156 2.73 16.35 -11.46
C LEU A 156 3.23 15.41 -10.34
N ASP A 157 2.65 15.49 -9.17
CA ASP A 157 2.96 14.66 -7.99
C ASP A 157 2.66 13.16 -8.23
N GLU A 158 1.56 12.82 -8.88
CA GLU A 158 1.20 11.42 -9.18
C GLU A 158 2.11 10.83 -10.27
N ARG A 159 2.47 11.63 -11.26
CA ARG A 159 3.44 11.25 -12.29
C ARG A 159 4.82 10.99 -11.68
N ILE A 160 5.28 11.83 -10.76
CA ILE A 160 6.56 11.66 -10.06
C ILE A 160 6.53 10.43 -9.16
N ARG A 161 5.43 10.18 -8.45
CA ARG A 161 5.25 8.99 -7.59
C ARG A 161 5.22 7.68 -8.37
N SER A 162 4.83 7.70 -9.65
CA SER A 162 4.82 6.51 -10.50
C SER A 162 6.19 6.11 -11.06
N ILE A 163 7.24 6.94 -10.83
CA ILE A 163 8.61 6.63 -11.23
C ILE A 163 9.13 5.48 -10.35
N PRO A 164 9.65 4.39 -10.97
CA PRO A 164 10.19 3.28 -10.19
C PRO A 164 11.38 3.71 -9.33
N LYS A 165 11.34 3.42 -8.04
CA LYS A 165 12.46 3.59 -7.12
C LYS A 165 13.28 2.32 -7.09
N ARG A 166 14.57 2.44 -7.40
CA ARG A 166 15.50 1.32 -7.49
C ARG A 166 16.59 1.46 -6.46
N TYR A 167 16.89 0.37 -5.79
CA TYR A 167 17.96 0.23 -4.82
C TYR A 167 18.80 -0.97 -5.24
N GLN A 168 20.11 -0.83 -5.15
CA GLN A 168 21.05 -1.92 -5.39
C GLN A 168 22.28 -1.72 -4.52
N ALA A 169 22.82 -2.81 -4.01
CA ALA A 169 24.07 -2.80 -3.29
C ALA A 169 24.81 -4.13 -3.48
N ILE A 170 26.12 -4.06 -3.28
CA ILE A 170 27.01 -5.21 -3.23
C ILE A 170 27.77 -5.07 -1.92
N SER A 171 27.88 -6.17 -1.18
CA SER A 171 28.66 -6.23 0.05
C SER A 171 29.47 -7.52 0.10
N ALA A 172 30.63 -7.44 0.72
CA ALA A 172 31.50 -8.59 0.92
C ALA A 172 32.00 -8.63 2.36
N ARG A 173 32.16 -9.84 2.87
CA ARG A 173 32.74 -10.13 4.17
C ARG A 173 33.75 -11.27 4.03
N ALA A 174 34.90 -11.13 4.63
CA ALA A 174 35.90 -12.21 4.75
C ALA A 174 36.34 -12.34 6.20
N THR A 175 36.40 -13.57 6.68
CA THR A 175 36.93 -13.84 8.03
C THR A 175 37.99 -14.91 7.94
N TYR A 176 39.00 -14.79 8.83
CA TYR A 176 40.05 -15.79 9.04
C TYR A 176 40.18 -16.01 10.50
N SER A 177 40.25 -17.29 10.91
CA SER A 177 40.47 -17.68 12.29
C SER A 177 41.63 -18.70 12.34
N TYR A 178 42.57 -18.47 13.27
CA TYR A 178 43.65 -19.39 13.59
C TYR A 178 43.42 -20.01 14.96
N LYS A 179 43.28 -21.34 15.01
CA LYS A 179 42.97 -22.14 16.19
C LYS A 179 41.77 -21.64 16.99
N ASP A 180 40.80 -21.00 16.32
CA ASP A 180 39.64 -20.33 16.91
C ASP A 180 40.01 -19.34 18.07
N THR A 181 41.27 -18.94 18.12
CA THR A 181 41.82 -18.03 19.14
C THR A 181 42.07 -16.64 18.56
N TYR A 182 42.66 -16.57 17.35
CA TYR A 182 42.95 -15.30 16.70
C TYR A 182 42.00 -15.15 15.49
N MET A 183 41.23 -14.09 15.50
CA MET A 183 40.23 -13.81 14.45
C MET A 183 40.49 -12.47 13.78
N PHE A 184 40.42 -12.46 12.46
CA PHE A 184 40.47 -11.26 11.63
C PHE A 184 39.20 -11.21 10.78
N GLU A 185 38.60 -10.04 10.69
CA GLU A 185 37.39 -9.79 9.89
C GLU A 185 37.56 -8.57 9.02
N PHE A 186 37.14 -8.67 7.78
CA PHE A 186 37.09 -7.58 6.81
C PHE A 186 35.68 -7.50 6.22
N ASN A 187 35.10 -6.30 6.22
CA ASN A 187 33.79 -6.00 5.65
C ASN A 187 33.89 -4.79 4.70
N VAL A 188 33.17 -4.88 3.58
CA VAL A 188 33.01 -3.81 2.60
C VAL A 188 31.59 -3.84 2.03
N GLY A 189 31.00 -2.64 1.78
CA GLY A 189 29.68 -2.50 1.19
C GLY A 189 29.40 -1.06 0.73
#